data_ca07341981ec302e2612d8f99c3f8a23
#
_entry.id   ca07341981ec302e2612d8f99c3f8a23
#
_cell.length_a   1.000
_cell.length_b   1.000
_cell.length_c   1.000
_cell.angle_alpha   90.00
_cell.angle_beta   90.00
_cell.angle_gamma   90.00
#
_symmetry.space_group_name_H-M   'P 1'
#
loop_
_entity.id
_entity.type
_entity.pdbx_description
1 polymer ?
#
loop_
_entity_poly.entity_id
_entity_poly.type
_entity_poly.pdbx_seq_one_letter_code
_entity_poly.pdbx_strand_id
1 'polypeptide(L)'
;PSPKPSAPPEPTPTPAPTTQEEPEEEQPPVPANAPLYEISQEMIYPVGSEEICKAYSAGAPVYSTTMRDWRVHAGTDLTAESGEQVLACANGIVKQTYTDSMLGNVVVVEHGDYDFYYCGLGENFLVEPEEVVSAGQAIGTVTAVPAESADKPHLHLEVRRDAAYLDPRSVIEGIN
;
A
#
# COMPACT_ATOMS: atom_id res chain seq x y z
N PRO A 1 6.06 52.16 -66.38
CA PRO A 1 5.11 51.21 -65.78
C PRO A 1 5.80 50.31 -64.76
N SER A 2 5.42 50.53 -63.53
CA SER A 2 5.96 49.73 -62.39
C SER A 2 5.21 48.41 -62.29
N PRO A 3 5.87 47.30 -61.95
CA PRO A 3 5.21 46.03 -61.75
C PRO A 3 4.47 46.04 -60.40
N LYS A 4 3.31 45.47 -60.37
CA LYS A 4 2.39 45.27 -59.26
C LYS A 4 3.02 44.30 -58.29
N PRO A 5 2.98 44.53 -56.93
CA PRO A 5 3.48 43.59 -55.98
C PRO A 5 2.59 42.34 -55.91
N SER A 6 3.25 41.18 -55.94
CA SER A 6 2.60 39.87 -55.72
C SER A 6 2.07 39.74 -54.31
N ALA A 7 0.89 39.15 -54.19
CA ALA A 7 0.26 38.82 -52.91
C ALA A 7 1.07 37.79 -52.09
N PRO A 8 1.03 37.86 -50.75
CA PRO A 8 1.67 36.87 -49.89
C PRO A 8 0.99 35.50 -50.05
N PRO A 9 1.72 34.41 -49.88
CA PRO A 9 1.15 33.06 -49.93
C PRO A 9 0.22 32.83 -48.70
N GLU A 10 -0.91 32.19 -49.01
CA GLU A 10 -1.85 31.70 -47.98
C GLU A 10 -1.15 30.77 -46.95
N PRO A 11 -1.51 30.87 -45.66
CA PRO A 11 -0.98 29.96 -44.67
C PRO A 11 -1.50 28.54 -44.91
N THR A 12 -0.56 27.61 -45.01
CA THR A 12 -0.81 26.16 -45.04
C THR A 12 -1.56 25.76 -43.77
N PRO A 13 -2.63 24.94 -43.84
CA PRO A 13 -3.33 24.52 -42.64
C PRO A 13 -2.40 23.65 -41.78
N THR A 14 -2.19 24.11 -40.57
CA THR A 14 -1.53 23.31 -39.51
C THR A 14 -2.36 22.05 -39.27
N PRO A 15 -1.78 20.84 -39.29
CA PRO A 15 -2.47 19.64 -38.91
C PRO A 15 -2.88 19.76 -37.46
N ALA A 16 -4.14 19.39 -37.15
CA ALA A 16 -4.67 19.30 -35.82
C ALA A 16 -3.79 18.33 -34.96
N PRO A 17 -3.62 18.59 -33.66
CA PRO A 17 -2.91 17.68 -32.79
C PRO A 17 -3.65 16.32 -32.79
N THR A 18 -3.01 15.30 -33.33
CA THR A 18 -3.42 13.92 -33.15
C THR A 18 -3.31 13.66 -31.63
N THR A 19 -4.45 13.45 -31.00
CA THR A 19 -4.50 12.88 -29.67
C THR A 19 -3.77 11.54 -29.74
N GLN A 20 -2.54 11.49 -29.26
CA GLN A 20 -1.87 10.23 -28.96
C GLN A 20 -2.68 9.64 -27.82
N GLU A 21 -3.44 8.59 -28.10
CA GLU A 21 -3.86 7.63 -27.09
C GLU A 21 -2.56 7.17 -26.41
N GLU A 22 -2.41 7.55 -25.16
CA GLU A 22 -1.42 6.99 -24.24
C GLU A 22 -1.59 5.47 -24.33
N PRO A 23 -0.53 4.69 -24.58
CA PRO A 23 -0.67 3.24 -24.61
C PRO A 23 -1.22 2.82 -23.25
N GLU A 24 -2.43 2.26 -23.25
CA GLU A 24 -2.94 1.48 -22.13
C GLU A 24 -1.81 0.49 -21.78
N GLU A 25 -1.17 0.66 -20.62
CA GLU A 25 -0.18 -0.30 -20.14
C GLU A 25 -0.90 -1.63 -20.08
N GLU A 26 -0.70 -2.46 -21.09
CA GLU A 26 -1.11 -3.86 -21.05
C GLU A 26 -0.48 -4.46 -19.80
N GLN A 27 -1.28 -4.66 -18.78
CA GLN A 27 -0.88 -5.45 -17.63
C GLN A 27 -0.36 -6.78 -18.19
N PRO A 28 0.82 -7.22 -17.79
CA PRO A 28 1.37 -8.47 -18.30
C PRO A 28 0.31 -9.55 -18.10
N PRO A 29 0.09 -10.44 -19.10
CA PRO A 29 -0.93 -11.46 -19.00
C PRO A 29 -0.68 -12.28 -17.73
N VAL A 30 -1.69 -12.35 -16.88
CA VAL A 30 -1.65 -13.19 -15.66
C VAL A 30 -1.29 -14.60 -16.13
N PRO A 31 -0.20 -15.22 -15.63
CA PRO A 31 0.17 -16.56 -16.06
C PRO A 31 -1.00 -17.52 -15.85
N ALA A 32 -1.24 -18.40 -16.79
CA ALA A 32 -2.32 -19.38 -16.72
C ALA A 32 -2.30 -20.27 -15.45
N ASN A 33 -1.18 -20.25 -14.73
CA ASN A 33 -0.93 -20.96 -13.47
C ASN A 33 -0.82 -20.01 -12.25
N ALA A 34 -1.34 -18.77 -12.34
CA ALA A 34 -1.36 -17.89 -11.18
C ALA A 34 -2.13 -18.58 -10.05
N PRO A 35 -1.60 -18.56 -8.82
CA PRO A 35 -2.27 -19.18 -7.69
C PRO A 35 -3.61 -18.46 -7.46
N LEU A 36 -4.67 -19.25 -7.30
CA LEU A 36 -6.01 -18.75 -6.99
C LEU A 36 -6.22 -18.85 -5.48
N TYR A 37 -6.84 -17.82 -4.90
CA TYR A 37 -7.29 -17.84 -3.52
C TYR A 37 -8.74 -17.40 -3.43
N GLU A 38 -9.45 -17.92 -2.42
CA GLU A 38 -10.80 -17.46 -2.12
C GLU A 38 -10.72 -16.16 -1.33
N ILE A 39 -11.50 -15.15 -1.75
CA ILE A 39 -11.60 -13.89 -1.02
C ILE A 39 -12.28 -14.16 0.32
N SER A 40 -11.61 -13.81 1.41
CA SER A 40 -12.18 -13.93 2.75
C SER A 40 -13.24 -12.85 2.97
N GLN A 41 -14.40 -13.25 3.49
CA GLN A 41 -15.45 -12.30 3.84
C GLN A 41 -15.25 -11.69 5.24
N GLU A 42 -14.58 -12.43 6.12
CA GLU A 42 -14.22 -11.98 7.46
C GLU A 42 -12.70 -11.86 7.56
N MET A 43 -12.25 -10.77 8.15
CA MET A 43 -10.83 -10.52 8.41
C MET A 43 -10.55 -10.67 9.89
N ILE A 44 -9.33 -11.04 10.22
CA ILE A 44 -8.84 -11.14 11.60
C ILE A 44 -7.81 -10.05 11.87
N TYR A 45 -7.61 -9.70 13.12
CA TYR A 45 -6.48 -8.86 13.51
C TYR A 45 -5.16 -9.60 13.33
N PRO A 46 -4.11 -8.92 12.84
CA PRO A 46 -2.84 -9.56 12.46
C PRO A 46 -1.93 -9.88 13.66
N VAL A 47 -2.27 -9.40 14.84
CA VAL A 47 -1.56 -9.64 16.11
C VAL A 47 -2.56 -10.04 17.19
N GLY A 48 -2.08 -10.56 18.30
CA GLY A 48 -2.93 -11.06 19.38
C GLY A 48 -3.77 -9.99 20.09
N SER A 49 -3.44 -8.71 19.91
CA SER A 49 -4.16 -7.58 20.48
C SER A 49 -4.97 -6.85 19.42
N GLU A 50 -6.20 -6.44 19.78
CA GLU A 50 -7.03 -5.53 18.98
C GLU A 50 -6.87 -4.06 19.46
N GLU A 51 -5.98 -3.82 20.43
CA GLU A 51 -5.75 -2.49 20.98
C GLU A 51 -4.98 -1.62 20.00
N ILE A 52 -5.57 -0.47 19.67
CA ILE A 52 -4.96 0.55 18.82
C ILE A 52 -4.21 1.53 19.71
N CYS A 53 -2.88 1.57 19.61
CA CYS A 53 -2.07 2.56 20.32
C CYS A 53 -1.93 3.87 19.55
N LYS A 54 -2.11 3.85 18.22
CA LYS A 54 -2.15 5.06 17.40
C LYS A 54 -3.05 4.83 16.17
N ALA A 55 -4.07 5.67 16.04
CA ALA A 55 -5.08 5.51 15.01
C ALA A 55 -4.66 6.12 13.66
N TYR A 56 -5.23 5.61 12.59
CA TYR A 56 -5.24 6.25 11.27
C TYR A 56 -5.79 7.69 11.39
N SER A 57 -5.10 8.65 10.82
CA SER A 57 -5.40 10.07 11.04
C SER A 57 -6.23 10.74 9.95
N ALA A 58 -6.66 10.00 8.92
CA ALA A 58 -7.51 10.47 7.83
C ALA A 58 -7.04 11.82 7.21
N GLY A 59 -5.72 11.98 7.05
CA GLY A 59 -5.11 13.20 6.52
C GLY A 59 -4.89 14.32 7.54
N ALA A 60 -5.39 14.20 8.77
CA ALA A 60 -5.10 15.15 9.84
C ALA A 60 -3.68 14.94 10.39
N PRO A 61 -2.87 16.01 10.60
CA PRO A 61 -1.55 15.85 11.18
C PRO A 61 -1.63 15.46 12.66
N VAL A 62 -0.82 14.50 13.07
CA VAL A 62 -0.56 14.11 14.46
C VAL A 62 0.92 14.30 14.77
N TYR A 63 1.25 14.58 16.03
CA TYR A 63 2.64 14.79 16.41
C TYR A 63 3.39 13.46 16.48
N SER A 64 4.52 13.37 15.78
CA SER A 64 5.45 12.25 15.86
C SER A 64 6.53 12.52 16.90
N THR A 65 6.60 11.70 17.94
CA THR A 65 7.61 11.79 18.99
C THR A 65 9.01 11.45 18.45
N THR A 66 9.07 10.47 17.56
CA THR A 66 10.32 10.04 16.94
C THR A 66 10.89 11.10 15.99
N MET A 67 10.05 11.61 15.10
CA MET A 67 10.46 12.55 14.05
C MET A 67 10.44 14.01 14.54
N ARG A 68 9.77 14.28 15.66
CA ARG A 68 9.62 15.60 16.29
C ARG A 68 8.95 16.64 15.39
N ASP A 69 7.97 16.18 14.61
CA ASP A 69 7.20 17.01 13.70
C ASP A 69 5.73 16.58 13.66
N TRP A 70 4.91 17.35 12.94
CA TRP A 70 3.51 17.04 12.68
C TRP A 70 3.39 16.37 11.30
N ARG A 71 2.83 15.16 11.27
CA ARG A 71 2.67 14.38 10.05
C ARG A 71 1.37 13.59 10.03
N VAL A 72 0.91 13.25 8.84
CA VAL A 72 -0.22 12.33 8.67
C VAL A 72 0.23 10.93 9.07
N HIS A 73 -0.57 10.26 9.89
CA HIS A 73 -0.42 8.84 10.20
C HIS A 73 -1.28 8.02 9.24
N ALA A 74 -0.64 7.39 8.26
CA ALA A 74 -1.31 6.74 7.14
C ALA A 74 -1.81 5.33 7.45
N GLY A 75 -1.43 4.77 8.60
CA GLY A 75 -1.81 3.45 9.08
C GLY A 75 -2.47 3.48 10.45
N THR A 76 -2.62 2.31 11.02
CA THR A 76 -3.05 2.10 12.40
C THR A 76 -2.00 1.25 13.10
N ASP A 77 -1.56 1.69 14.29
CA ASP A 77 -0.60 0.96 15.11
C ASP A 77 -1.36 0.08 16.11
N LEU A 78 -1.14 -1.22 15.98
CA LEU A 78 -1.69 -2.23 16.87
C LEU A 78 -0.67 -2.60 17.93
N THR A 79 -1.07 -2.53 19.19
CA THR A 79 -0.22 -2.94 20.33
C THR A 79 0.21 -4.39 20.14
N ALA A 80 1.52 -4.63 20.19
CA ALA A 80 2.09 -5.96 20.03
C ALA A 80 3.43 -6.07 20.78
N GLU A 81 3.85 -7.28 21.10
CA GLU A 81 5.15 -7.53 21.70
C GLU A 81 6.24 -7.68 20.62
N SER A 82 7.47 -7.24 20.93
CA SER A 82 8.61 -7.50 20.05
C SER A 82 8.82 -9.01 19.88
N GLY A 83 8.91 -9.47 18.62
CA GLY A 83 9.02 -10.90 18.28
C GLY A 83 7.69 -11.62 18.19
N GLU A 84 6.57 -10.98 18.48
CA GLU A 84 5.23 -11.55 18.26
C GLU A 84 5.01 -11.87 16.80
N GLN A 85 4.33 -12.97 16.51
CA GLN A 85 3.99 -13.34 15.14
C GLN A 85 2.97 -12.37 14.53
N VAL A 86 3.22 -11.98 13.30
CA VAL A 86 2.29 -11.22 12.48
C VAL A 86 1.59 -12.18 11.52
N LEU A 87 0.27 -12.15 11.53
CA LEU A 87 -0.59 -13.04 10.77
C LEU A 87 -1.24 -12.31 9.60
N ALA A 88 -1.46 -13.02 8.50
CA ALA A 88 -2.27 -12.50 7.40
C ALA A 88 -3.72 -12.27 7.86
N CYS A 89 -4.24 -11.06 7.66
CA CYS A 89 -5.61 -10.71 8.07
C CYS A 89 -6.69 -11.54 7.39
N ALA A 90 -6.42 -12.02 6.19
CA ALA A 90 -7.35 -12.77 5.35
C ALA A 90 -6.57 -13.67 4.38
N ASN A 91 -7.28 -14.47 3.60
CA ASN A 91 -6.69 -15.12 2.44
C ASN A 91 -6.22 -14.07 1.45
N GLY A 92 -5.14 -14.35 0.74
CA GLY A 92 -4.60 -13.40 -0.23
C GLY A 92 -3.36 -13.90 -0.95
N ILE A 93 -2.73 -13.00 -1.68
CA ILE A 93 -1.46 -13.22 -2.36
C ILE A 93 -0.45 -12.17 -1.96
N VAL A 94 0.77 -12.59 -1.67
CA VAL A 94 1.88 -11.69 -1.36
C VAL A 94 2.31 -10.96 -2.62
N LYS A 95 2.16 -9.64 -2.65
CA LYS A 95 2.58 -8.81 -3.80
C LYS A 95 4.06 -8.49 -3.77
N GLN A 96 4.59 -8.15 -2.61
CA GLN A 96 6.00 -7.77 -2.45
C GLN A 96 6.46 -7.94 -1.00
N THR A 97 7.77 -8.09 -0.87
CA THR A 97 8.51 -7.96 0.39
C THR A 97 9.69 -7.01 0.16
N TYR A 98 9.87 -6.02 1.01
CA TYR A 98 10.96 -5.04 0.86
C TYR A 98 11.31 -4.39 2.20
N THR A 99 12.43 -3.66 2.21
CA THR A 99 12.85 -2.85 3.35
C THR A 99 12.73 -1.36 3.00
N ASP A 100 12.06 -0.61 3.86
CA ASP A 100 11.90 0.84 3.76
C ASP A 100 12.59 1.52 4.93
N SER A 101 13.18 2.70 4.70
CA SER A 101 13.93 3.43 5.72
C SER A 101 13.07 3.99 6.85
N MET A 102 11.78 4.17 6.62
CA MET A 102 10.80 4.74 7.56
C MET A 102 9.91 3.66 8.18
N LEU A 103 9.50 2.68 7.36
CA LEU A 103 8.54 1.64 7.75
C LEU A 103 9.23 0.33 8.20
N GLY A 104 10.55 0.20 7.98
CA GLY A 104 11.27 -1.03 8.24
C GLY A 104 10.99 -2.10 7.20
N ASN A 105 11.01 -3.36 7.60
CA ASN A 105 10.67 -4.46 6.69
C ASN A 105 9.16 -4.54 6.51
N VAL A 106 8.74 -4.65 5.26
CA VAL A 106 7.33 -4.59 4.84
C VAL A 106 6.97 -5.83 4.03
N VAL A 107 5.85 -6.43 4.36
CA VAL A 107 5.16 -7.43 3.53
C VAL A 107 3.87 -6.80 3.03
N VAL A 108 3.65 -6.83 1.72
CA VAL A 108 2.41 -6.37 1.10
C VAL A 108 1.61 -7.58 0.64
N VAL A 109 0.40 -7.70 1.15
CA VAL A 109 -0.53 -8.77 0.77
C VAL A 109 -1.79 -8.17 0.17
N GLU A 110 -2.17 -8.66 -0.99
CA GLU A 110 -3.46 -8.36 -1.59
C GLU A 110 -4.53 -9.27 -0.98
N HIS A 111 -5.49 -8.67 -0.30
CA HIS A 111 -6.67 -9.33 0.26
C HIS A 111 -7.92 -8.85 -0.49
N GLY A 112 -8.26 -9.51 -1.59
CA GLY A 112 -9.36 -9.08 -2.46
C GLY A 112 -9.05 -7.71 -3.10
N ASP A 113 -9.89 -6.71 -2.82
CA ASP A 113 -9.73 -5.35 -3.37
C ASP A 113 -8.76 -4.47 -2.57
N TYR A 114 -8.12 -5.00 -1.53
CA TYR A 114 -7.30 -4.24 -0.61
C TYR A 114 -5.86 -4.72 -0.62
N ASP A 115 -4.92 -3.78 -0.64
CA ASP A 115 -3.51 -4.00 -0.38
C ASP A 115 -3.20 -3.67 1.09
N PHE A 116 -2.78 -4.67 1.84
CA PHE A 116 -2.37 -4.55 3.24
C PHE A 116 -0.85 -4.49 3.32
N TYR A 117 -0.36 -3.45 3.97
CA TYR A 117 1.06 -3.20 4.21
C TYR A 117 1.36 -3.49 5.67
N TYR A 118 1.99 -4.62 5.94
CA TYR A 118 2.43 -5.04 7.27
C TYR A 118 3.84 -4.53 7.48
N CYS A 119 4.02 -3.50 8.31
CA CYS A 119 5.26 -2.75 8.45
C CYS A 119 5.92 -2.96 9.82
N GLY A 120 7.24 -2.77 9.89
CA GLY A 120 8.00 -2.99 11.11
C GLY A 120 8.22 -4.47 11.42
N LEU A 121 8.41 -5.28 10.38
CA LEU A 121 8.64 -6.72 10.54
C LEU A 121 10.12 -7.03 10.78
N GLY A 122 10.38 -8.20 11.36
CA GLY A 122 11.72 -8.75 11.55
C GLY A 122 12.47 -9.00 10.23
N GLU A 123 13.77 -9.25 10.32
CA GLU A 123 14.64 -9.41 9.14
C GLU A 123 14.27 -10.64 8.29
N ASN A 124 13.66 -11.65 8.90
CA ASN A 124 13.27 -12.86 8.20
C ASN A 124 11.80 -12.79 7.80
N PHE A 125 11.54 -12.57 6.52
CA PHE A 125 10.21 -12.76 5.97
C PHE A 125 9.86 -14.24 5.99
N LEU A 126 8.63 -14.58 6.42
CA LEU A 126 8.14 -15.96 6.45
C LEU A 126 7.39 -16.34 5.17
N VAL A 127 7.29 -15.40 4.24
CA VAL A 127 6.59 -15.53 2.96
C VAL A 127 7.40 -14.88 1.84
N GLU A 128 7.12 -15.28 0.60
CA GLU A 128 7.79 -14.78 -0.60
C GLU A 128 6.74 -14.11 -1.53
N PRO A 129 7.17 -13.18 -2.42
CA PRO A 129 6.30 -12.64 -3.45
C PRO A 129 5.64 -13.74 -4.29
N GLU A 130 4.37 -13.52 -4.66
CA GLU A 130 3.50 -14.45 -5.39
C GLU A 130 3.00 -15.66 -4.56
N GLU A 131 3.40 -15.78 -3.29
CA GLU A 131 2.88 -16.83 -2.41
C GLU A 131 1.41 -16.55 -2.04
N VAL A 132 0.56 -17.58 -2.12
CA VAL A 132 -0.80 -17.55 -1.59
C VAL A 132 -0.77 -17.81 -0.10
N VAL A 133 -1.36 -16.91 0.66
CA VAL A 133 -1.47 -17.02 2.11
C VAL A 133 -2.92 -17.21 2.54
N SER A 134 -3.10 -17.91 3.65
CA SER A 134 -4.40 -18.09 4.29
C SER A 134 -4.55 -17.14 5.48
N ALA A 135 -5.79 -16.78 5.82
CA ALA A 135 -6.08 -16.06 7.06
C ALA A 135 -5.43 -16.76 8.27
N GLY A 136 -4.72 -15.99 9.10
CA GLY A 136 -4.01 -16.53 10.25
C GLY A 136 -2.65 -17.17 9.95
N GLN A 137 -2.21 -17.22 8.70
CA GLN A 137 -0.86 -17.68 8.38
C GLN A 137 0.16 -16.64 8.84
N ALA A 138 1.23 -17.10 9.52
CA ALA A 138 2.33 -16.22 9.92
C ALA A 138 3.11 -15.71 8.71
N ILE A 139 3.28 -14.39 8.62
CA ILE A 139 3.99 -13.73 7.52
C ILE A 139 5.28 -13.04 7.96
N GLY A 140 5.46 -12.84 9.25
CA GLY A 140 6.65 -12.24 9.86
C GLY A 140 6.53 -12.16 11.38
N THR A 141 7.39 -11.35 11.98
CA THR A 141 7.36 -11.05 13.42
C THR A 141 7.47 -9.56 13.64
N VAL A 142 6.90 -9.05 14.73
CA VAL A 142 6.95 -7.63 15.10
C VAL A 142 8.37 -7.23 15.47
N THR A 143 8.83 -6.11 14.91
CA THR A 143 10.05 -5.40 15.34
C THR A 143 9.78 -3.89 15.38
N ALA A 144 10.81 -3.06 15.34
CA ALA A 144 10.63 -1.62 15.37
C ALA A 144 10.28 -1.03 13.99
N VAL A 145 9.36 -0.07 13.97
CA VAL A 145 9.14 0.84 12.84
C VAL A 145 10.10 2.02 12.99
N PRO A 146 11.08 2.25 12.09
CA PRO A 146 12.08 3.29 12.27
C PRO A 146 11.52 4.69 12.52
N ALA A 147 10.49 5.08 11.79
CA ALA A 147 9.83 6.38 11.95
C ALA A 147 9.03 6.52 13.25
N GLU A 148 8.84 5.43 14.00
CA GLU A 148 8.06 5.34 15.24
C GLU A 148 8.84 4.66 16.38
N SER A 149 10.16 4.66 16.28
CA SER A 149 11.06 3.97 17.20
C SER A 149 11.02 4.49 18.66
N ALA A 150 10.45 5.67 18.89
CA ALA A 150 10.20 6.20 20.23
C ALA A 150 8.88 5.71 20.85
N ASP A 151 8.02 5.08 20.05
CA ASP A 151 6.74 4.54 20.50
C ASP A 151 6.95 3.12 21.08
N LYS A 152 5.95 2.61 21.82
CA LYS A 152 5.98 1.24 22.35
C LYS A 152 5.98 0.24 21.18
N PRO A 153 6.42 -1.02 21.40
CA PRO A 153 6.32 -2.05 20.38
C PRO A 153 4.90 -2.17 19.81
N HIS A 154 4.79 -2.20 18.50
CA HIS A 154 3.52 -2.24 17.78
C HIS A 154 3.75 -2.79 16.37
N LEU A 155 2.66 -3.23 15.75
CA LEU A 155 2.59 -3.45 14.31
C LEU A 155 1.99 -2.21 13.65
N HIS A 156 2.71 -1.58 12.73
CA HIS A 156 2.15 -0.54 11.88
C HIS A 156 1.49 -1.17 10.65
N LEU A 157 0.19 -0.99 10.52
CA LEU A 157 -0.61 -1.55 9.43
C LEU A 157 -1.20 -0.43 8.58
N GLU A 158 -0.92 -0.46 7.26
CA GLU A 158 -1.61 0.40 6.30
C GLU A 158 -2.52 -0.42 5.41
N VAL A 159 -3.63 0.15 4.99
CA VAL A 159 -4.53 -0.44 3.99
C VAL A 159 -4.75 0.55 2.86
N ARG A 160 -4.68 0.05 1.63
CA ARG A 160 -4.92 0.85 0.42
C ARG A 160 -5.89 0.13 -0.52
N ARG A 161 -6.70 0.91 -1.21
CA ARG A 161 -7.51 0.47 -2.33
C ARG A 161 -7.38 1.51 -3.43
N ASP A 162 -7.02 1.11 -4.65
CA ASP A 162 -6.79 2.03 -5.78
C ASP A 162 -5.86 3.19 -5.39
N ALA A 163 -4.76 2.89 -4.70
CA ALA A 163 -3.79 3.83 -4.14
C ALA A 163 -4.32 4.82 -3.06
N ALA A 164 -5.60 4.77 -2.70
CA ALA A 164 -6.17 5.55 -1.60
C ALA A 164 -5.94 4.85 -0.26
N TYR A 165 -5.45 5.59 0.73
CA TYR A 165 -5.32 5.10 2.09
C TYR A 165 -6.69 4.99 2.76
N LEU A 166 -6.90 3.90 3.48
CA LEU A 166 -8.12 3.62 4.24
C LEU A 166 -7.75 3.35 5.70
N ASP A 167 -8.72 3.53 6.60
CA ASP A 167 -8.57 3.11 7.98
C ASP A 167 -8.53 1.58 8.08
N PRO A 168 -7.39 0.98 8.47
CA PRO A 168 -7.25 -0.46 8.59
C PRO A 168 -8.30 -1.10 9.50
N ARG A 169 -8.63 -0.44 10.60
CA ARG A 169 -9.65 -0.92 11.53
C ARG A 169 -11.01 -1.07 10.85
N SER A 170 -11.43 -0.03 10.14
CA SER A 170 -12.73 -0.05 9.45
C SER A 170 -12.81 -1.16 8.41
N VAL A 171 -11.70 -1.44 7.72
CA VAL A 171 -11.65 -2.52 6.72
C VAL A 171 -11.70 -3.90 7.40
N ILE A 172 -10.92 -4.11 8.47
CA ILE A 172 -10.90 -5.39 9.21
C ILE A 172 -12.27 -5.67 9.84
N GLU A 173 -12.90 -4.67 10.44
CA GLU A 173 -14.20 -4.81 11.12
C GLU A 173 -15.39 -4.76 10.14
N GLY A 174 -15.15 -4.53 8.85
CA GLY A 174 -16.22 -4.43 7.83
C GLY A 174 -17.14 -3.22 8.02
N ILE A 175 -16.66 -2.17 8.67
CA ILE A 175 -17.39 -0.92 8.91
C ILE A 175 -17.17 -0.01 7.70
N ASN A 176 -18.14 0.03 6.77
CA ASN A 176 -18.14 0.92 5.61
C ASN A 176 -19.04 2.12 5.81
#